data_4d8826f8303587746eb1ff48439ea2c5
#
_entry.id   4d8826f8303587746eb1ff48439ea2c5
#
_cell.length_a   1.000
_cell.length_b   1.000
_cell.length_c   1.000
_cell.angle_alpha   90.00
_cell.angle_beta   90.00
_cell.angle_gamma   90.00
#
_symmetry.space_group_name_H-M   'P 1'
#
loop_
_entity.id
_entity.type
_entity.pdbx_description
1 polymer ?
#
loop_
_entity_poly.entity_id
_entity_poly.type
_entity_poly.pdbx_seq_one_letter_code
_entity_poly.pdbx_strand_id
1 'polypeptide(L)'
;MKAGKVWGETHSVFKNGVFEFHHIKFNKGSKCSKHKHKYKWNGFYVTKGKLIIRVWKNDYNLMDETLLTEGEWTTVKPGEYHQFEAVSDGEALELYWAEFDHDDIERETVGEASGS
;
A
#
# COMPACT_ATOMS: atom_id res chain seq x y z
N MET A 1 3.44 -10.74 12.87
CA MET A 1 2.23 -11.43 13.35
C MET A 1 1.26 -11.60 12.20
N LYS A 2 0.65 -12.75 12.09
CA LYS A 2 -0.33 -13.06 11.05
C LYS A 2 -1.75 -12.92 11.63
N ALA A 3 -2.65 -12.29 10.89
CA ALA A 3 -4.05 -12.14 11.30
C ALA A 3 -4.98 -12.47 10.13
N GLY A 4 -6.04 -13.24 10.43
CA GLY A 4 -7.10 -13.55 9.47
C GLY A 4 -7.99 -12.36 9.22
N LYS A 5 -8.44 -12.21 7.97
CA LYS A 5 -9.37 -11.18 7.52
C LYS A 5 -10.46 -11.84 6.68
N VAL A 6 -11.61 -11.17 6.54
CA VAL A 6 -12.70 -11.68 5.68
C VAL A 6 -12.26 -11.83 4.22
N TRP A 7 -11.28 -11.06 3.78
CA TRP A 7 -10.76 -11.08 2.40
C TRP A 7 -9.51 -11.95 2.23
N GLY A 8 -8.94 -12.49 3.29
CA GLY A 8 -7.71 -13.29 3.26
C GLY A 8 -6.95 -13.20 4.56
N GLU A 9 -5.69 -12.83 4.50
CA GLU A 9 -4.86 -12.67 5.70
C GLU A 9 -3.84 -11.56 5.53
N THR A 10 -3.39 -11.00 6.64
CA THR A 10 -2.31 -10.02 6.69
C THR A 10 -1.22 -10.50 7.66
N HIS A 11 0.03 -10.27 7.28
CA HIS A 11 1.21 -10.55 8.09
C HIS A 11 2.03 -9.29 8.24
N SER A 12 2.16 -8.78 9.45
CA SER A 12 3.01 -7.63 9.73
C SER A 12 4.47 -8.05 9.60
N VAL A 13 5.18 -7.46 8.63
CA VAL A 13 6.60 -7.75 8.36
C VAL A 13 7.48 -6.81 9.17
N PHE A 14 7.12 -5.53 9.21
CA PHE A 14 7.88 -4.51 9.92
C PHE A 14 6.95 -3.34 10.27
N LYS A 15 7.14 -2.77 11.44
CA LYS A 15 6.50 -1.48 11.79
C LYS A 15 7.29 -0.72 12.85
N ASN A 16 7.20 0.60 12.75
CA ASN A 16 7.64 1.51 13.80
C ASN A 16 6.59 2.63 13.92
N GLY A 17 6.88 3.74 14.57
CA GLY A 17 5.89 4.82 14.77
C GLY A 17 5.50 5.60 13.52
N VAL A 18 6.21 5.43 12.38
CA VAL A 18 5.99 6.22 11.15
C VAL A 18 5.85 5.37 9.89
N PHE A 19 6.11 4.08 9.98
CA PHE A 19 6.07 3.17 8.83
C PHE A 19 5.58 1.79 9.25
N GLU A 20 4.70 1.19 8.41
CA GLU A 20 4.26 -0.19 8.56
C GLU A 20 4.34 -0.89 7.22
N PHE A 21 4.79 -2.13 7.25
CA PHE A 21 4.95 -2.97 6.08
C PHE A 21 4.30 -4.31 6.35
N HIS A 22 3.28 -4.64 5.54
CA HIS A 22 2.50 -5.86 5.68
C HIS A 22 2.54 -6.67 4.38
N HIS A 23 2.58 -7.99 4.51
CA HIS A 23 2.36 -8.90 3.41
C HIS A 23 0.92 -9.40 3.51
N ILE A 24 0.13 -9.18 2.48
CA ILE A 24 -1.27 -9.61 2.44
C ILE A 24 -1.48 -10.68 1.40
N LYS A 25 -2.38 -11.63 1.71
CA LYS A 25 -2.90 -12.62 0.77
C LYS A 25 -4.38 -12.39 0.65
N PHE A 26 -4.89 -12.35 -0.57
CA PHE A 26 -6.29 -12.05 -0.83
C PHE A 26 -6.94 -13.13 -1.67
N ASN A 27 -8.23 -13.36 -1.41
CA ASN A 27 -9.04 -14.37 -2.06
C ASN A 27 -9.88 -13.72 -3.16
N LYS A 28 -9.94 -14.34 -4.33
CA LYS A 28 -10.72 -13.86 -5.47
C LYS A 28 -12.13 -13.47 -5.07
N GLY A 29 -12.57 -12.28 -5.51
CA GLY A 29 -13.90 -11.75 -5.30
C GLY A 29 -14.12 -11.09 -3.94
N SER A 30 -13.13 -11.10 -3.06
CA SER A 30 -13.25 -10.47 -1.73
C SER A 30 -12.88 -8.98 -1.76
N LYS A 31 -13.35 -8.26 -0.77
CA LYS A 31 -13.11 -6.83 -0.60
C LYS A 31 -12.73 -6.54 0.85
N CYS A 32 -11.87 -5.56 1.06
CA CYS A 32 -11.70 -4.97 2.37
C CYS A 32 -12.81 -3.95 2.66
N SER A 33 -12.84 -3.39 3.86
CA SER A 33 -13.78 -2.33 4.19
C SER A 33 -13.46 -1.05 3.41
N LYS A 34 -14.49 -0.27 3.13
CA LYS A 34 -14.31 1.11 2.66
C LYS A 34 -13.96 1.96 3.88
N HIS A 35 -12.76 2.50 3.92
CA HIS A 35 -12.25 3.26 5.07
C HIS A 35 -11.28 4.35 4.63
N LYS A 36 -10.90 5.20 5.57
CA LYS A 36 -9.88 6.22 5.34
C LYS A 36 -8.97 6.33 6.57
N HIS A 37 -7.77 6.87 6.34
CA HIS A 37 -6.81 7.18 7.38
C HIS A 37 -6.62 8.68 7.46
N LYS A 38 -6.60 9.21 8.69
CA LYS A 38 -6.53 10.67 8.88
C LYS A 38 -5.15 11.24 8.56
N TYR A 39 -4.09 10.52 8.91
CA TYR A 39 -2.72 11.05 8.86
C TYR A 39 -1.75 10.25 8.01
N LYS A 40 -2.04 8.98 7.73
CA LYS A 40 -1.08 8.12 7.06
C LYS A 40 -1.45 7.87 5.59
N TRP A 41 -0.42 7.74 4.78
CA TRP A 41 -0.51 7.25 3.41
C TRP A 41 -0.66 5.74 3.44
N ASN A 42 -1.27 5.19 2.41
CA ASN A 42 -1.40 3.75 2.21
C ASN A 42 -0.90 3.42 0.80
N GLY A 43 -0.05 2.42 0.70
CA GLY A 43 0.48 1.94 -0.59
C GLY A 43 0.17 0.47 -0.78
N PHE A 44 0.05 0.07 -2.05
CA PHE A 44 -0.17 -1.32 -2.45
C PHE A 44 0.77 -1.67 -3.59
N TYR A 45 1.51 -2.76 -3.45
CA TYR A 45 2.39 -3.31 -4.48
C TYR A 45 2.01 -4.78 -4.69
N VAL A 46 1.48 -5.10 -5.87
CA VAL A 46 1.02 -6.47 -6.16
C VAL A 46 2.19 -7.35 -6.59
N THR A 47 2.37 -8.47 -5.90
CA THR A 47 3.40 -9.46 -6.23
C THR A 47 2.83 -10.65 -7.00
N LYS A 48 1.55 -10.99 -6.78
CA LYS A 48 0.84 -12.06 -7.49
C LYS A 48 -0.60 -11.68 -7.68
N GLY A 49 -1.17 -12.02 -8.84
CA GLY A 49 -2.59 -11.84 -9.12
C GLY A 49 -2.93 -10.42 -9.48
N LYS A 50 -4.20 -10.06 -9.26
CA LYS A 50 -4.77 -8.77 -9.68
C LYS A 50 -5.63 -8.19 -8.58
N LEU A 51 -5.45 -6.90 -8.32
CA LEU A 51 -6.13 -6.16 -7.28
C LEU A 51 -6.63 -4.83 -7.84
N ILE A 52 -7.88 -4.49 -7.57
CA ILE A 52 -8.42 -3.15 -7.87
C ILE A 52 -8.36 -2.31 -6.61
N ILE A 53 -7.83 -1.10 -6.74
CA ILE A 53 -7.84 -0.09 -5.68
C ILE A 53 -8.84 0.99 -6.09
N ARG A 54 -9.89 1.18 -5.26
CA ARG A 54 -10.87 2.24 -5.45
C ARG A 54 -10.62 3.35 -4.47
N VAL A 55 -10.67 4.59 -4.95
CA VAL A 55 -10.48 5.79 -4.15
C VAL A 55 -11.60 6.77 -4.44
N TRP A 56 -12.29 7.23 -3.39
CA TRP A 56 -13.32 8.24 -3.50
C TRP A 56 -12.71 9.61 -3.23
N LYS A 57 -12.70 10.44 -4.26
CA LYS A 57 -12.07 11.76 -4.19
C LYS A 57 -12.93 12.74 -3.38
N ASN A 58 -12.29 13.51 -2.50
CA ASN A 58 -12.97 14.47 -1.63
C ASN A 58 -13.49 15.70 -2.38
N ASP A 59 -12.79 16.10 -3.45
CA ASP A 59 -13.03 17.35 -4.15
C ASP A 59 -14.19 17.25 -5.17
N TYR A 60 -14.57 16.04 -5.52
CA TYR A 60 -15.66 15.79 -6.46
C TYR A 60 -16.24 14.39 -6.22
N ASN A 61 -17.50 14.24 -6.59
CA ASN A 61 -18.24 13.00 -6.33
C ASN A 61 -17.88 11.90 -7.37
N LEU A 62 -16.58 11.60 -7.49
CA LEU A 62 -16.07 10.60 -8.40
C LEU A 62 -15.26 9.54 -7.64
N MET A 63 -15.29 8.33 -8.15
CA MET A 63 -14.51 7.20 -7.65
C MET A 63 -13.52 6.80 -8.72
N ASP A 64 -12.23 6.81 -8.37
CA ASP A 64 -11.16 6.32 -9.23
C ASP A 64 -10.94 4.84 -8.99
N GLU A 65 -10.74 4.09 -10.06
CA GLU A 65 -10.36 2.68 -10.00
C GLU A 65 -9.00 2.49 -10.65
N THR A 66 -8.11 1.78 -9.96
CA THR A 66 -6.81 1.40 -10.48
C THR A 66 -6.68 -0.11 -10.42
N LEU A 67 -6.51 -0.76 -11.56
CA LEU A 67 -6.19 -2.19 -11.61
C LEU A 67 -4.69 -2.35 -11.48
N LEU A 68 -4.25 -3.10 -10.47
CA LEU A 68 -2.85 -3.46 -10.29
C LEU A 68 -2.64 -4.93 -10.67
N THR A 69 -1.65 -5.17 -11.50
CA THR A 69 -1.15 -6.51 -11.84
C THR A 69 0.25 -6.69 -11.25
N GLU A 70 0.86 -7.84 -11.44
CA GLU A 70 2.17 -8.15 -10.86
C GLU A 70 3.22 -7.08 -11.17
N GLY A 71 3.91 -6.61 -10.15
CA GLY A 71 4.95 -5.58 -10.25
C GLY A 71 4.43 -4.14 -10.28
N GLU A 72 3.12 -3.93 -10.19
CA GLU A 72 2.52 -2.61 -10.21
C GLU A 72 2.13 -2.13 -8.80
N TRP A 73 2.15 -0.83 -8.60
CA TRP A 73 1.83 -0.22 -7.31
C TRP A 73 1.04 1.08 -7.48
N THR A 74 0.33 1.44 -6.43
CA THR A 74 -0.34 2.74 -6.31
C THR A 74 -0.36 3.19 -4.85
N THR A 75 -0.68 4.45 -4.63
CA THR A 75 -0.77 5.03 -3.29
C THR A 75 -2.10 5.73 -3.09
N VAL A 76 -2.54 5.77 -1.84
CA VAL A 76 -3.72 6.52 -1.40
C VAL A 76 -3.26 7.53 -0.36
N LYS A 77 -3.57 8.80 -0.58
CA LYS A 77 -3.20 9.86 0.37
C LYS A 77 -4.12 9.88 1.58
N PRO A 78 -3.69 10.48 2.71
CA PRO A 78 -4.54 10.64 3.88
C PRO A 78 -5.85 11.36 3.54
N GLY A 79 -6.91 10.98 4.25
CA GLY A 79 -8.20 11.65 4.15
C GLY A 79 -9.12 11.16 3.05
N GLU A 80 -8.66 10.26 2.17
CA GLU A 80 -9.49 9.72 1.10
C GLU A 80 -10.01 8.33 1.46
N TYR A 81 -11.33 8.12 1.31
CA TYR A 81 -11.92 6.80 1.43
C TYR A 81 -11.39 5.89 0.33
N HIS A 82 -11.06 4.68 0.67
CA HIS A 82 -10.57 3.69 -0.28
C HIS A 82 -10.99 2.28 0.11
N GLN A 83 -10.90 1.38 -0.86
CA GLN A 83 -11.27 -0.03 -0.71
C GLN A 83 -10.53 -0.81 -1.79
N PHE A 84 -10.01 -1.99 -1.47
CA PHE A 84 -9.53 -2.89 -2.51
C PHE A 84 -10.52 -4.02 -2.78
N GLU A 85 -10.48 -4.53 -4.00
CA GLU A 85 -11.20 -5.74 -4.41
C GLU A 85 -10.26 -6.68 -5.14
N ALA A 86 -10.27 -7.95 -4.76
CA ALA A 86 -9.44 -8.98 -5.37
C ALA A 86 -10.10 -9.51 -6.64
N VAL A 87 -9.47 -9.28 -7.80
CA VAL A 87 -9.92 -9.81 -9.09
C VAL A 87 -9.57 -11.28 -9.22
N SER A 88 -8.49 -11.71 -8.58
CA SER A 88 -8.03 -13.10 -8.53
C SER A 88 -7.54 -13.39 -7.11
N ASP A 89 -7.20 -14.64 -6.81
CA ASP A 89 -6.34 -14.92 -5.67
C ASP A 89 -4.98 -14.27 -5.91
N GLY A 90 -4.33 -13.81 -4.85
CA GLY A 90 -3.04 -13.19 -5.01
C GLY A 90 -2.40 -12.73 -3.72
N GLU A 91 -1.31 -11.98 -3.89
CA GLU A 91 -0.49 -11.46 -2.81
C GLU A 91 -0.04 -10.05 -3.14
N ALA A 92 0.07 -9.22 -2.12
CA ALA A 92 0.55 -7.86 -2.26
C ALA A 92 1.32 -7.44 -1.01
N LEU A 93 2.09 -6.37 -1.18
CA LEU A 93 2.68 -5.66 -0.06
C LEU A 93 1.81 -4.44 0.21
N GLU A 94 1.37 -4.29 1.45
CA GLU A 94 0.62 -3.13 1.90
C GLU A 94 1.49 -2.30 2.83
N LEU A 95 1.59 -1.01 2.54
CA LEU A 95 2.47 -0.09 3.23
C LEU A 95 1.67 1.07 3.81
N TYR A 96 2.06 1.50 5.01
CA TYR A 96 1.57 2.73 5.64
C TYR A 96 2.75 3.57 6.07
N TRP A 97 2.68 4.87 5.83
CA TRP A 97 3.74 5.78 6.28
C TRP A 97 3.21 7.19 6.53
N ALA A 98 3.93 7.94 7.36
CA ALA A 98 3.75 9.37 7.44
C ALA A 98 4.65 10.03 6.38
N GLU A 99 4.25 11.21 5.92
CA GLU A 99 5.06 11.94 4.96
C GLU A 99 6.41 12.34 5.55
N PHE A 100 7.46 12.25 4.74
CA PHE A 100 8.82 12.60 5.16
C PHE A 100 9.49 13.43 4.06
N ASP A 101 10.56 14.14 4.43
CA ASP A 101 11.36 14.94 3.50
C ASP A 101 12.41 14.03 2.84
N HIS A 102 12.27 13.80 1.53
CA HIS A 102 13.20 12.97 0.75
C HIS A 102 14.61 13.57 0.68
N ASP A 103 14.74 14.87 0.92
CA ASP A 103 16.03 15.57 0.92
C ASP A 103 16.69 15.57 2.29
N ASP A 104 16.07 14.93 3.29
CA ASP A 104 16.61 14.81 4.64
C ASP A 104 17.81 13.86 4.64
N ILE A 105 18.98 14.42 4.34
CA ILE A 105 20.25 13.69 4.36
C ILE A 105 21.38 14.70 4.58
N GLU A 106 22.35 14.33 5.37
CA GLU A 106 23.56 15.06 5.58
C GLU A 106 24.74 14.11 5.34
N ARG A 107 25.64 14.49 4.44
CA ARG A 107 26.74 13.61 3.99
C ARG A 107 28.07 14.09 4.53
N GLU A 108 28.81 13.19 5.17
CA GLU A 108 30.21 13.42 5.51
C GLU A 108 31.14 13.03 4.35
N THR A 109 30.73 12.00 3.60
CA THR A 109 31.47 11.54 2.43
C THR A 109 30.52 11.32 1.26
N VAL A 110 31.07 11.18 0.05
CA VAL A 110 30.31 10.78 -1.14
C VAL A 110 30.51 9.28 -1.37
N GLY A 111 29.58 8.65 -2.10
CA GLY A 111 29.69 7.25 -2.47
C GLY A 111 30.82 7.03 -3.49
N GLU A 112 31.30 5.81 -3.58
CA GLU A 112 32.34 5.40 -4.53
C GLU A 112 31.87 4.21 -5.35
N ALA A 113 32.27 4.20 -6.64
CA ALA A 113 32.05 3.04 -7.48
C ALA A 113 33.10 1.98 -7.18
N SER A 114 32.74 0.70 -7.34
CA SER A 114 33.67 -0.42 -7.20
C SER A 114 34.80 -0.28 -8.23
N GLY A 115 36.04 -0.43 -7.80
CA GLY A 115 37.23 -0.32 -8.67
C GLY A 115 37.73 1.10 -8.90
N SER A 116 37.21 2.05 -8.17
CA SER A 116 37.62 3.48 -8.24
C SER A 116 38.79 3.75 -7.29
#